data_1ed747ed36950660730724dd5ea91e62
#
_entry.id   1ed747ed36950660730724dd5ea91e62
#
_cell.length_a   1.000
_cell.length_b   1.000
_cell.length_c   1.000
_cell.angle_alpha   90.00
_cell.angle_beta   90.00
_cell.angle_gamma   90.00
#
_symmetry.space_group_name_H-M   'P 1'
#
loop_
_entity.id
_entity.type
_entity.pdbx_description
1 polymer ?
#
loop_
_entity_poly.entity_id
_entity_poly.type
_entity_poly.pdbx_seq_one_letter_code
_entity_poly.pdbx_strand_id
1 'polypeptide(L)'
;MGLFSDGTAVKLVGEETFRVAQGLVDDYITVDTDAVCAAIKDIFVDTRSIVEPAGALAVAAIKQYVAKNKTKGETYAAILCGANMNFDRLRFVAERAEVGEEREALLAVTIPEERGSFRRFCEVVGGLPGGPRNVTEFNYRISDAARAHVLSLIHISEPTRPLYI
;
A
#
# COMPACT_ATOMS: atom_id res chain seq x y z
N MET A 1 15.95 4.49 -3.07
CA MET A 1 15.65 4.52 -1.63
C MET A 1 14.25 5.08 -1.45
N GLY A 2 13.36 4.33 -0.81
CA GLY A 2 12.03 4.81 -0.48
C GLY A 2 12.07 5.82 0.68
N LEU A 3 11.48 7.00 0.46
CA LEU A 3 11.38 8.03 1.51
C LEU A 3 10.27 7.73 2.53
N PHE A 4 9.47 6.68 2.30
CA PHE A 4 8.31 6.38 3.14
C PHE A 4 8.70 5.73 4.46
N SER A 5 9.58 4.73 4.45
CA SER A 5 10.15 4.09 5.65
C SER A 5 11.55 4.64 5.91
N ASP A 6 11.64 5.93 6.21
CA ASP A 6 12.91 6.66 6.34
C ASP A 6 13.81 6.12 7.45
N GLY A 7 13.25 5.60 8.53
CA GLY A 7 14.01 4.95 9.62
C GLY A 7 14.83 3.73 9.20
N THR A 8 14.50 3.11 8.06
CA THR A 8 15.24 1.96 7.49
C THR A 8 15.94 2.29 6.17
N ALA A 9 15.75 3.50 5.63
CA ALA A 9 16.28 3.92 4.34
C ALA A 9 17.73 4.43 4.43
N VAL A 10 18.63 3.63 4.99
CA VAL A 10 20.04 3.97 5.11
C VAL A 10 20.80 3.66 3.82
N LYS A 11 21.69 4.56 3.42
CA LYS A 11 22.51 4.39 2.22
C LYS A 11 23.72 3.48 2.47
N LEU A 12 24.26 3.53 3.67
CA LEU A 12 25.41 2.76 4.11
C LEU A 12 25.10 2.17 5.49
N VAL A 13 25.15 0.85 5.60
CA VAL A 13 24.96 0.16 6.88
C VAL A 13 26.25 0.22 7.71
N GLY A 14 26.11 0.15 9.05
CA GLY A 14 27.28 0.07 9.92
C GLY A 14 28.03 -1.25 9.75
N GLU A 15 29.36 -1.19 9.66
CA GLU A 15 30.21 -2.37 9.40
C GLU A 15 30.04 -3.46 10.45
N GLU A 16 30.09 -3.11 11.74
CA GLU A 16 30.00 -4.07 12.83
C GLU A 16 28.60 -4.70 12.96
N THR A 17 27.56 -3.90 12.81
CA THR A 17 26.18 -4.43 12.84
C THR A 17 25.92 -5.37 11.67
N PHE A 18 26.44 -5.02 10.49
CA PHE A 18 26.34 -5.88 9.32
C PHE A 18 27.12 -7.18 9.48
N ARG A 19 28.36 -7.10 9.99
CA ARG A 19 29.20 -8.28 10.27
C ARG A 19 28.52 -9.27 11.22
N VAL A 20 27.88 -8.77 12.26
CA VAL A 20 27.12 -9.61 13.21
C VAL A 20 25.88 -10.20 12.53
N ALA A 21 25.12 -9.39 11.80
CA ALA A 21 23.88 -9.83 11.14
C ALA A 21 24.10 -10.94 10.10
N GLN A 22 25.20 -10.90 9.34
CA GLN A 22 25.51 -11.89 8.31
C GLN A 22 25.53 -13.34 8.81
N GLY A 23 25.87 -13.57 10.07
CA GLY A 23 25.92 -14.91 10.65
C GLY A 23 24.65 -15.34 11.42
N LEU A 24 23.70 -14.42 11.60
CA LEU A 24 22.54 -14.64 12.48
C LEU A 24 21.20 -14.48 11.78
N VAL A 25 21.16 -13.83 10.61
CA VAL A 25 19.91 -13.60 9.85
C VAL A 25 19.77 -14.66 8.78
N ASP A 26 18.67 -15.40 8.84
CA ASP A 26 18.37 -16.49 7.90
C ASP A 26 17.90 -15.97 6.54
N ASP A 27 17.11 -14.89 6.51
CA ASP A 27 16.57 -14.34 5.25
C ASP A 27 16.23 -12.86 5.38
N TYR A 28 16.14 -12.18 4.25
CA TYR A 28 15.75 -10.77 4.11
C TYR A 28 14.55 -10.65 3.17
N ILE A 29 13.46 -10.10 3.69
CA ILE A 29 12.22 -9.90 2.92
C ILE A 29 12.08 -8.41 2.62
N THR A 30 11.91 -8.07 1.34
CA THR A 30 11.58 -6.72 0.91
C THR A 30 10.08 -6.58 0.69
N VAL A 31 9.51 -5.48 1.17
CA VAL A 31 8.08 -5.15 1.02
C VAL A 31 7.92 -3.79 0.36
N ASP A 32 6.84 -3.60 -0.38
CA ASP A 32 6.53 -2.32 -1.00
C ASP A 32 5.77 -1.38 -0.05
N THR A 33 5.59 -0.15 -0.49
CA THR A 33 4.92 0.89 0.31
C THR A 33 3.47 0.54 0.61
N ASP A 34 2.78 -0.10 -0.32
CA ASP A 34 1.35 -0.42 -0.18
C ASP A 34 1.14 -1.53 0.84
N ALA A 35 1.98 -2.56 0.82
CA ALA A 35 2.00 -3.60 1.84
C ALA A 35 2.29 -3.03 3.25
N VAL A 36 3.19 -2.04 3.34
CA VAL A 36 3.46 -1.35 4.61
C VAL A 36 2.26 -0.55 5.08
N CYS A 37 1.58 0.18 4.20
CA CYS A 37 0.35 0.92 4.53
C CYS A 37 -0.77 -0.03 5.00
N ALA A 38 -0.96 -1.16 4.32
CA ALA A 38 -1.90 -2.20 4.74
C ALA A 38 -1.56 -2.75 6.14
N ALA A 39 -0.28 -3.00 6.42
CA ALA A 39 0.16 -3.46 7.74
C ALA A 39 -0.06 -2.43 8.84
N ILE A 40 0.15 -1.12 8.58
CA ILE A 40 -0.16 -0.05 9.55
C ILE A 40 -1.66 -0.06 9.86
N LYS A 41 -2.51 -0.21 8.85
CA LYS A 41 -3.96 -0.30 9.03
C LYS A 41 -4.35 -1.50 9.88
N ASP A 42 -3.83 -2.70 9.59
CA ASP A 42 -4.10 -3.91 10.37
C ASP A 42 -3.71 -3.73 11.83
N ILE A 43 -2.49 -3.24 12.09
CA ILE A 43 -1.99 -2.96 13.44
C ILE A 43 -2.94 -2.00 14.17
N PHE A 44 -3.40 -0.95 13.49
CA PHE A 44 -4.34 0.01 14.08
C PHE A 44 -5.71 -0.64 14.37
N VAL A 45 -6.23 -1.45 13.47
CA VAL A 45 -7.53 -2.13 13.65
C VAL A 45 -7.48 -3.06 14.87
N ASP A 46 -6.39 -3.81 15.02
CA ASP A 46 -6.25 -4.80 16.08
C ASP A 46 -5.87 -4.21 17.44
N THR A 47 -4.99 -3.20 17.44
CA THR A 47 -4.38 -2.70 18.68
C THR A 47 -4.80 -1.28 19.06
N ARG A 48 -5.41 -0.53 18.15
CA ARG A 48 -5.66 0.92 18.25
C ARG A 48 -4.40 1.77 18.41
N SER A 49 -3.26 1.21 18.01
CA SER A 49 -1.96 1.89 18.02
C SER A 49 -1.53 2.23 16.60
N ILE A 50 -1.00 3.43 16.40
CA ILE A 50 -0.40 3.84 15.14
C ILE A 50 1.11 3.68 15.24
N VAL A 51 1.68 2.86 14.38
CA VAL A 51 3.13 2.70 14.24
C VAL A 51 3.64 3.48 13.03
N GLU A 52 4.89 3.87 13.06
CA GLU A 52 5.55 4.46 11.89
C GLU A 52 5.75 3.41 10.78
N PRO A 53 5.98 3.82 9.52
CA PRO A 53 6.17 2.89 8.41
C PRO A 53 7.28 1.87 8.65
N ALA A 54 8.41 2.29 9.23
CA ALA A 54 9.51 1.39 9.58
C ALA A 54 9.08 0.33 10.62
N GLY A 55 8.23 0.72 11.57
CA GLY A 55 7.70 -0.17 12.60
C GLY A 55 6.73 -1.23 12.09
N ALA A 56 6.07 -1.00 10.96
CA ALA A 56 5.13 -1.94 10.35
C ALA A 56 5.79 -2.96 9.39
N LEU A 57 7.06 -2.76 9.02
CA LEU A 57 7.76 -3.60 8.04
C LEU A 57 7.72 -5.08 8.38
N ALA A 58 7.91 -5.43 9.66
CA ALA A 58 7.93 -6.83 10.10
C ALA A 58 6.57 -7.52 9.90
N VAL A 59 5.46 -6.82 10.15
CA VAL A 59 4.11 -7.36 9.91
C VAL A 59 3.83 -7.51 8.41
N ALA A 60 4.19 -6.50 7.61
CA ALA A 60 4.07 -6.58 6.15
C ALA A 60 4.86 -7.77 5.59
N ALA A 61 6.10 -7.97 6.07
CA ALA A 61 6.94 -9.09 5.67
C ALA A 61 6.34 -10.45 6.06
N ILE A 62 5.79 -10.60 7.25
CA ILE A 62 5.10 -11.83 7.67
C ILE A 62 3.90 -12.12 6.77
N LYS A 63 3.04 -11.12 6.50
CA LYS A 63 1.91 -11.29 5.59
C LYS A 63 2.36 -11.79 4.21
N GLN A 64 3.38 -11.17 3.64
CA GLN A 64 3.95 -11.56 2.35
C GLN A 64 4.54 -12.99 2.40
N TYR A 65 5.27 -13.33 3.46
CA TYR A 65 5.86 -14.65 3.66
C TYR A 65 4.80 -15.74 3.74
N VAL A 66 3.77 -15.54 4.56
CA VAL A 66 2.65 -16.47 4.73
C VAL A 66 1.91 -16.68 3.42
N ALA A 67 1.61 -15.61 2.69
CA ALA A 67 0.93 -15.68 1.40
C ALA A 67 1.76 -16.45 0.36
N LYS A 68 3.06 -16.12 0.26
CA LYS A 68 3.99 -16.75 -0.69
C LYS A 68 4.19 -18.24 -0.43
N ASN A 69 4.39 -18.61 0.83
CA ASN A 69 4.73 -20.00 1.22
C ASN A 69 3.48 -20.83 1.58
N LYS A 70 2.29 -20.22 1.63
CA LYS A 70 1.01 -20.87 2.01
C LYS A 70 1.11 -21.62 3.33
N THR A 71 1.87 -21.08 4.29
CA THR A 71 2.09 -21.69 5.60
C THR A 71 0.81 -21.74 6.41
N LYS A 72 0.64 -22.80 7.21
CA LYS A 72 -0.53 -23.01 8.08
C LYS A 72 -0.09 -23.57 9.42
N GLY A 73 -0.73 -23.10 10.49
CA GLY A 73 -0.49 -23.63 11.84
C GLY A 73 0.86 -23.21 12.44
N GLU A 74 1.53 -22.23 11.86
CA GLU A 74 2.78 -21.69 12.37
C GLU A 74 2.52 -20.46 13.25
N THR A 75 3.44 -20.18 14.16
CA THR A 75 3.42 -18.99 15.01
C THR A 75 4.54 -18.06 14.60
N TYR A 76 4.20 -16.80 14.34
CA TYR A 76 5.14 -15.75 13.96
C TYR A 76 5.18 -14.67 15.03
N ALA A 77 6.34 -14.08 15.23
CA ALA A 77 6.51 -12.91 16.08
C ALA A 77 7.09 -11.75 15.28
N ALA A 78 6.48 -10.59 15.39
CA ALA A 78 6.94 -9.35 14.79
C ALA A 78 7.24 -8.31 15.86
N ILE A 79 8.34 -7.59 15.73
CA ILE A 79 8.62 -6.44 16.58
C ILE A 79 7.95 -5.22 15.95
N LEU A 80 6.96 -4.65 16.64
CA LEU A 80 6.36 -3.37 16.31
C LEU A 80 7.17 -2.28 17.00
N CYS A 81 7.85 -1.46 16.23
CA CYS A 81 8.71 -0.43 16.78
C CYS A 81 8.43 0.92 16.11
N GLY A 82 8.66 1.99 16.88
CA GLY A 82 8.52 3.36 16.40
C GLY A 82 7.09 3.84 16.24
N ALA A 83 6.88 5.09 16.60
CA ALA A 83 5.60 5.81 16.46
C ALA A 83 5.83 7.22 15.90
N ASN A 84 6.94 7.46 15.21
CA ASN A 84 7.29 8.74 14.61
C ASN A 84 6.49 8.95 13.31
N MET A 85 5.18 9.06 13.46
CA MET A 85 4.23 9.26 12.38
C MET A 85 3.70 10.68 12.39
N ASN A 86 3.94 11.43 11.32
CA ASN A 86 3.30 12.72 11.12
C ASN A 86 1.81 12.54 10.79
N PHE A 87 0.96 13.34 11.40
CA PHE A 87 -0.49 13.25 11.20
C PHE A 87 -0.91 13.39 9.73
N ASP A 88 -0.23 14.25 8.98
CA ASP A 88 -0.49 14.46 7.55
C ASP A 88 -0.26 13.20 6.70
N ARG A 89 0.60 12.29 7.15
CA ARG A 89 0.85 11.01 6.47
C ARG A 89 -0.27 10.00 6.64
N LEU A 90 -1.14 10.16 7.63
CA LEU A 90 -2.23 9.21 7.88
C LEU A 90 -3.21 9.12 6.70
N ARG A 91 -3.45 10.25 6.02
CA ARG A 91 -4.28 10.25 4.82
C ARG A 91 -3.66 9.37 3.73
N PHE A 92 -2.38 9.57 3.45
CA PHE A 92 -1.65 8.76 2.48
C PHE A 92 -1.67 7.26 2.84
N VAL A 93 -1.47 6.94 4.13
CA VAL A 93 -1.53 5.54 4.61
C VAL A 93 -2.92 4.95 4.38
N ALA A 94 -3.99 5.69 4.69
CA ALA A 94 -5.36 5.21 4.51
C ALA A 94 -5.69 4.92 3.03
N GLU A 95 -5.32 5.83 2.12
CA GLU A 95 -5.54 5.66 0.67
C GLU A 95 -4.73 4.47 0.12
N ARG A 96 -3.46 4.34 0.51
CA ARG A 96 -2.57 3.28 0.00
C ARG A 96 -2.83 1.92 0.63
N ALA A 97 -3.38 1.86 1.83
CA ALA A 97 -3.74 0.61 2.49
C ALA A 97 -4.81 -0.17 1.68
N GLU A 98 -5.79 0.52 1.10
CA GLU A 98 -6.82 -0.11 0.27
C GLU A 98 -6.21 -0.73 -1.02
N VAL A 99 -5.17 -0.10 -1.57
CA VAL A 99 -4.42 -0.65 -2.72
C VAL A 99 -3.57 -1.85 -2.28
N GLY A 100 -2.89 -1.76 -1.14
CA GLY A 100 -2.08 -2.86 -0.58
C GLY A 100 -2.89 -4.08 -0.16
N GLU A 101 -4.18 -3.91 0.12
CA GLU A 101 -5.14 -5.00 0.38
C GLU A 101 -5.84 -5.50 -0.90
N GLU A 102 -5.43 -5.00 -2.07
CA GLU A 102 -6.02 -5.33 -3.37
C GLU A 102 -7.54 -5.06 -3.44
N ARG A 103 -8.02 -4.06 -2.67
CA ARG A 103 -9.42 -3.64 -2.68
C ARG A 103 -9.69 -2.50 -3.64
N GLU A 104 -8.70 -1.67 -3.87
CA GLU A 104 -8.74 -0.58 -4.84
C GLU A 104 -7.59 -0.66 -5.83
N ALA A 105 -7.83 -0.17 -7.04
CA ALA A 105 -6.80 0.01 -8.05
C ALA A 105 -6.61 1.50 -8.35
N LEU A 106 -5.36 1.93 -8.39
CA LEU A 106 -4.98 3.27 -8.80
C LEU A 106 -4.79 3.31 -10.31
N LEU A 107 -5.60 4.11 -10.99
CA LEU A 107 -5.51 4.35 -12.42
C LEU A 107 -4.93 5.73 -12.71
N ALA A 108 -3.86 5.77 -13.49
CA ALA A 108 -3.32 7.00 -14.07
C ALA A 108 -3.51 6.93 -15.59
N VAL A 109 -4.44 7.73 -16.11
CA VAL A 109 -4.84 7.69 -17.52
C VAL A 109 -4.65 9.05 -18.16
N THR A 110 -4.06 9.09 -19.34
CA THR A 110 -4.02 10.29 -20.18
C THR A 110 -5.13 10.21 -21.22
N ILE A 111 -5.98 11.23 -21.26
CA ILE A 111 -7.07 11.34 -22.21
C ILE A 111 -6.93 12.59 -23.07
N PRO A 112 -7.43 12.63 -24.32
CA PRO A 112 -7.51 13.84 -25.11
C PRO A 112 -8.34 14.92 -24.41
N GLU A 113 -7.94 16.18 -24.48
CA GLU A 113 -8.73 17.31 -23.96
C GLU A 113 -9.75 17.74 -25.02
N GLU A 114 -10.75 16.87 -25.24
CA GLU A 114 -11.83 17.04 -26.22
C GLU A 114 -13.19 16.73 -25.58
N ARG A 115 -14.24 17.32 -26.15
CA ARG A 115 -15.61 17.02 -25.70
C ARG A 115 -15.93 15.53 -25.84
N GLY A 116 -16.33 14.90 -24.74
CA GLY A 116 -16.70 13.48 -24.69
C GLY A 116 -15.60 12.52 -24.24
N SER A 117 -14.33 12.94 -24.16
CA SER A 117 -13.22 12.08 -23.72
C SER A 117 -13.41 11.55 -22.30
N PHE A 118 -13.90 12.39 -21.39
CA PHE A 118 -14.21 11.98 -20.03
C PHE A 118 -15.37 10.97 -19.97
N ARG A 119 -16.42 11.20 -20.78
CA ARG A 119 -17.53 10.25 -20.88
C ARG A 119 -17.03 8.88 -21.37
N ARG A 120 -16.18 8.87 -22.39
CA ARG A 120 -15.57 7.63 -22.91
C ARG A 120 -14.71 6.93 -21.84
N PHE A 121 -13.94 7.68 -21.04
CA PHE A 121 -13.21 7.13 -19.89
C PHE A 121 -14.16 6.42 -18.92
N CYS A 122 -15.28 7.07 -18.53
CA CYS A 122 -16.28 6.47 -17.64
C CYS A 122 -16.93 5.20 -18.24
N GLU A 123 -17.20 5.20 -19.54
CA GLU A 123 -17.74 4.04 -20.25
C GLU A 123 -16.74 2.85 -20.24
N VAL A 124 -15.45 3.13 -20.45
CA VAL A 124 -14.40 2.11 -20.40
C VAL A 124 -14.25 1.54 -18.98
N VAL A 125 -14.20 2.40 -17.97
CA VAL A 125 -14.07 1.96 -16.56
C VAL A 125 -15.32 1.19 -16.13
N GLY A 126 -16.51 1.64 -16.51
CA GLY A 126 -17.77 0.95 -16.21
C GLY A 126 -17.94 -0.38 -16.94
N GLY A 127 -17.25 -0.57 -18.07
CA GLY A 127 -17.26 -1.81 -18.87
C GLY A 127 -16.17 -2.81 -18.51
N LEU A 128 -15.35 -2.56 -17.47
CA LEU A 128 -14.32 -3.50 -17.06
C LEU A 128 -14.89 -4.85 -16.61
N PRO A 129 -14.18 -5.97 -16.82
CA PRO A 129 -14.61 -7.29 -16.36
C PRO A 129 -14.93 -7.29 -14.86
N GLY A 130 -16.06 -7.91 -14.48
CA GLY A 130 -16.52 -8.00 -13.09
C GLY A 130 -17.62 -6.99 -12.73
N GLY A 131 -18.13 -6.24 -13.71
CA GLY A 131 -19.29 -5.35 -13.55
C GLY A 131 -18.94 -3.89 -13.22
N PRO A 132 -19.94 -3.07 -12.92
CA PRO A 132 -19.77 -1.66 -12.60
C PRO A 132 -18.81 -1.47 -11.40
N ARG A 133 -17.94 -0.48 -11.49
CA ARG A 133 -16.95 -0.15 -10.47
C ARG A 133 -17.30 1.19 -9.81
N ASN A 134 -17.15 1.24 -8.49
CA ASN A 134 -17.24 2.50 -7.77
C ASN A 134 -15.93 3.25 -7.90
N VAL A 135 -16.00 4.51 -8.29
CA VAL A 135 -14.87 5.44 -8.25
C VAL A 135 -14.86 6.08 -6.87
N THR A 136 -13.82 5.84 -6.09
CA THR A 136 -13.68 6.34 -4.72
C THR A 136 -12.92 7.65 -4.68
N GLU A 137 -12.00 7.85 -5.61
CA GLU A 137 -11.30 9.12 -5.80
C GLU A 137 -11.17 9.42 -7.30
N PHE A 138 -11.33 10.70 -7.62
CA PHE A 138 -11.19 11.19 -8.98
C PHE A 138 -10.48 12.54 -8.99
N ASN A 139 -9.36 12.61 -9.68
CA ASN A 139 -8.59 13.83 -9.86
C ASN A 139 -8.34 14.05 -11.35
N TYR A 140 -8.87 15.16 -11.88
CA TYR A 140 -8.72 15.55 -13.28
C TYR A 140 -7.80 16.76 -13.37
N ARG A 141 -6.77 16.68 -14.18
CA ARG A 141 -5.81 17.76 -14.37
C ARG A 141 -5.50 17.96 -15.86
N ILE A 142 -5.79 19.13 -16.36
CA ILE A 142 -5.36 19.55 -17.70
C ILE A 142 -3.83 19.62 -17.71
N SER A 143 -3.19 18.87 -18.58
CA SER A 143 -1.75 18.85 -18.74
C SER A 143 -1.28 19.90 -19.75
N ASP A 144 -1.98 19.96 -20.89
CA ASP A 144 -1.76 20.92 -21.96
C ASP A 144 -3.09 21.11 -22.76
N ALA A 145 -3.06 21.92 -23.81
CA ALA A 145 -4.26 22.22 -24.62
C ALA A 145 -4.87 20.97 -25.31
N ALA A 146 -4.14 19.86 -25.40
CA ALA A 146 -4.58 18.64 -26.11
C ALA A 146 -4.78 17.44 -25.19
N ARG A 147 -4.27 17.48 -23.95
CA ARG A 147 -4.22 16.33 -23.06
C ARG A 147 -4.58 16.66 -21.61
N ALA A 148 -5.33 15.78 -21.00
CA ALA A 148 -5.57 15.79 -19.56
C ALA A 148 -5.13 14.46 -18.91
N HIS A 149 -4.73 14.54 -17.65
CA HIS A 149 -4.42 13.39 -16.82
C HIS A 149 -5.58 13.15 -15.85
N VAL A 150 -6.02 11.91 -15.80
CA VAL A 150 -6.98 11.42 -14.82
C VAL A 150 -6.24 10.51 -13.86
N LEU A 151 -6.26 10.85 -12.59
CA LEU A 151 -5.85 9.96 -11.50
C LEU A 151 -7.11 9.54 -10.76
N SER A 152 -7.38 8.25 -10.71
CA SER A 152 -8.60 7.71 -10.14
C SER A 152 -8.31 6.48 -9.30
N LEU A 153 -8.94 6.37 -8.14
CA LEU A 153 -9.05 5.14 -7.38
C LEU A 153 -10.39 4.48 -7.70
N ILE A 154 -10.35 3.21 -8.03
CA ILE A 154 -11.54 2.42 -8.30
C ILE A 154 -11.59 1.20 -7.37
N HIS A 155 -12.77 0.94 -6.85
CA HIS A 155 -13.02 -0.25 -6.04
C HIS A 155 -13.02 -1.51 -6.92
N ILE A 156 -12.24 -2.53 -6.54
CA ILE A 156 -12.09 -3.78 -7.32
C ILE A 156 -12.60 -5.01 -6.59
N SER A 157 -12.64 -4.98 -5.26
CA SER A 157 -13.16 -6.07 -4.45
C SER A 157 -13.90 -5.56 -3.22
N GLU A 158 -14.93 -6.27 -2.79
CA GLU A 158 -15.61 -5.95 -1.53
C GLU A 158 -14.64 -6.13 -0.35
N PRO A 159 -14.73 -5.25 0.67
CA PRO A 159 -13.96 -5.43 1.88
C PRO A 159 -14.31 -6.77 2.51
N THR A 160 -13.32 -7.60 2.72
CA THR A 160 -13.49 -8.80 3.56
C THR A 160 -13.95 -8.31 4.93
N ARG A 161 -15.17 -8.68 5.33
CA ARG A 161 -15.65 -8.37 6.69
C ARG A 161 -14.64 -8.94 7.67
N PRO A 162 -14.16 -8.15 8.64
CA PRO A 162 -13.39 -8.72 9.73
C PRO A 162 -14.24 -9.81 10.35
N LEU A 163 -13.75 -11.03 10.40
CA LEU A 163 -14.31 -12.05 11.26
C LEU A 163 -14.03 -11.59 12.69
N TYR A 164 -15.02 -10.96 13.32
CA TYR A 164 -15.00 -10.78 14.76
C TYR A 164 -15.14 -12.18 15.36
N ILE A 165 -14.05 -12.67 15.88
CA ILE A 165 -14.03 -13.84 16.76
C ILE A 165 -14.24 -13.34 18.19
#